data_b623ca70b2ffeb0e21a2818509b090dc
#
_entry.id   b623ca70b2ffeb0e21a2818509b090dc
#
_cell.length_a   1.000
_cell.length_b   1.000
_cell.length_c   1.000
_cell.angle_alpha   90.00
_cell.angle_beta   90.00
_cell.angle_gamma   90.00
#
_symmetry.space_group_name_H-M   'P 1'
#
loop_
_entity.id
_entity.type
_entity.pdbx_description
1 polymer ?
#
loop_
_entity_poly.entity_id
_entity_poly.type
_entity_poly.pdbx_seq_one_letter_code
_entity_poly.pdbx_strand_id
1 'polypeptide(L)'
;KLNRSPEAFQTIEGALRNDPNDAYTHANYGWSLLEQGDNKKAQIHFREALSRDPDFEYARDGMTESLKSSYFIYRLFLKYSFFINKQTATFQWSFLFGYLFLVKVLRTIAKEYESLQWFLYPIIGILGILAFSTWIIKPISNLILKLHPFGIHLLTKKEKWSSNLVGGSVFVFFVGIVLSVFTKDLTYLSLSIVAF
;
A
#
# COMPACT_ATOMS: atom_id res chain seq x y z
N LYS A 1 12.48 -18.36 0.74
CA LYS A 1 12.59 -16.90 0.96
C LYS A 1 13.93 -16.50 0.39
N LEU A 2 13.94 -15.99 -0.84
CA LEU A 2 15.14 -15.41 -1.45
C LEU A 2 15.50 -14.16 -0.65
N ASN A 3 16.56 -14.28 0.14
CA ASN A 3 17.22 -13.12 0.72
C ASN A 3 17.84 -12.40 -0.49
N ARG A 4 17.19 -11.33 -0.96
CA ARG A 4 17.60 -10.60 -2.17
C ARG A 4 18.82 -9.76 -1.85
N SER A 5 19.96 -10.46 -1.73
CA SER A 5 21.29 -9.88 -1.56
C SER A 5 21.78 -9.29 -2.90
N PRO A 6 22.81 -8.45 -2.87
CA PRO A 6 23.49 -8.00 -4.10
C PRO A 6 23.90 -9.17 -5.02
N GLU A 7 24.21 -10.33 -4.47
CA GLU A 7 24.53 -11.55 -5.19
C GLU A 7 23.35 -12.08 -6.00
N ALA A 8 22.13 -12.08 -5.42
CA ALA A 8 20.92 -12.47 -6.15
C ALA A 8 20.64 -11.53 -7.33
N PHE A 9 20.90 -10.25 -7.18
CA PHE A 9 20.76 -9.28 -8.25
C PHE A 9 21.74 -9.53 -9.41
N GLN A 10 23.02 -9.81 -9.10
CA GLN A 10 24.04 -10.19 -10.10
C GLN A 10 23.68 -11.50 -10.81
N THR A 11 23.13 -12.47 -10.08
CA THR A 11 22.67 -13.74 -10.65
C THR A 11 21.54 -13.54 -11.66
N ILE A 12 20.55 -12.69 -11.33
CA ILE A 12 19.43 -12.35 -12.21
C ILE A 12 19.94 -11.60 -13.45
N GLU A 13 20.87 -10.65 -13.27
CA GLU A 13 21.47 -9.93 -14.37
C GLU A 13 22.28 -10.84 -15.30
N GLY A 14 23.00 -11.81 -14.74
CA GLY A 14 23.71 -12.86 -15.48
C GLY A 14 22.73 -13.75 -16.27
N ALA A 15 21.62 -14.17 -15.66
CA ALA A 15 20.60 -14.97 -16.33
C ALA A 15 19.97 -14.19 -17.51
N LEU A 16 19.72 -12.89 -17.34
CA LEU A 16 19.18 -12.04 -18.39
C LEU A 16 20.14 -11.85 -19.58
N ARG A 17 21.48 -11.88 -19.31
CA ARG A 17 22.48 -11.86 -20.40
C ARG A 17 22.51 -13.18 -21.17
N ASN A 18 22.26 -14.30 -20.50
CA ASN A 18 22.25 -15.63 -21.13
C ASN A 18 20.97 -15.86 -21.94
N ASP A 19 19.81 -15.45 -21.44
CA ASP A 19 18.53 -15.47 -22.14
C ASP A 19 17.82 -14.13 -22.03
N PRO A 20 18.04 -13.21 -22.99
CA PRO A 20 17.39 -11.91 -23.02
C PRO A 20 15.88 -11.99 -23.32
N ASN A 21 15.37 -13.18 -23.65
CA ASN A 21 13.98 -13.37 -24.03
C ASN A 21 13.11 -14.02 -22.94
N ASP A 22 13.70 -14.40 -21.80
CA ASP A 22 12.95 -15.04 -20.72
C ASP A 22 12.07 -14.03 -19.95
N ALA A 23 10.75 -14.19 -20.11
CA ALA A 23 9.76 -13.35 -19.44
C ALA A 23 9.86 -13.43 -17.91
N TYR A 24 10.17 -14.61 -17.36
CA TYR A 24 10.29 -14.83 -15.94
C TYR A 24 11.49 -14.08 -15.34
N THR A 25 12.64 -14.14 -16.04
CA THR A 25 13.86 -13.41 -15.62
C THR A 25 13.65 -11.91 -15.68
N HIS A 26 12.99 -11.39 -16.75
CA HIS A 26 12.60 -9.98 -16.80
C HIS A 26 11.69 -9.58 -15.63
N ALA A 27 10.68 -10.37 -15.30
CA ALA A 27 9.79 -10.05 -14.18
C ALA A 27 10.53 -10.04 -12.84
N ASN A 28 11.41 -11.02 -12.57
CA ASN A 28 12.23 -11.05 -11.37
C ASN A 28 13.17 -9.85 -11.25
N TYR A 29 13.78 -9.45 -12.37
CA TYR A 29 14.63 -8.26 -12.40
C TYR A 29 13.83 -6.99 -12.14
N GLY A 30 12.64 -6.89 -12.72
CA GLY A 30 11.71 -5.80 -12.46
C GLY A 30 11.34 -5.69 -10.97
N TRP A 31 11.01 -6.78 -10.32
CA TRP A 31 10.73 -6.79 -8.87
C TRP A 31 11.94 -6.40 -8.03
N SER A 32 13.14 -6.85 -8.40
CA SER A 32 14.37 -6.47 -7.71
C SER A 32 14.66 -4.97 -7.82
N LEU A 33 14.45 -4.39 -9.00
CA LEU A 33 14.58 -2.94 -9.23
C LEU A 33 13.52 -2.15 -8.46
N LEU A 34 12.28 -2.63 -8.43
CA LEU A 34 11.20 -1.99 -7.70
C LEU A 34 11.50 -1.95 -6.19
N GLU A 35 12.06 -3.02 -5.66
CA GLU A 35 12.48 -3.12 -4.27
C GLU A 35 13.61 -2.14 -3.93
N GLN A 36 14.52 -1.89 -4.87
CA GLN A 36 15.58 -0.87 -4.76
C GLN A 36 15.05 0.57 -4.94
N GLY A 37 13.81 0.71 -5.42
CA GLY A 37 13.16 1.99 -5.66
C GLY A 37 13.38 2.56 -7.07
N ASP A 38 14.00 1.81 -7.98
CA ASP A 38 14.14 2.21 -9.38
C ASP A 38 12.90 1.81 -10.19
N ASN A 39 11.82 2.55 -9.93
CA ASN A 39 10.51 2.28 -10.53
C ASN A 39 10.51 2.36 -12.07
N LYS A 40 11.31 3.26 -12.63
CA LYS A 40 11.35 3.48 -14.09
C LYS A 40 11.96 2.28 -14.81
N LYS A 41 13.10 1.78 -14.31
CA LYS A 41 13.70 0.57 -14.87
C LYS A 41 12.85 -0.66 -14.62
N ALA A 42 12.24 -0.79 -13.43
CA ALA A 42 11.31 -1.87 -13.15
C ALA A 42 10.18 -1.94 -14.19
N GLN A 43 9.57 -0.80 -14.56
CA GLN A 43 8.53 -0.74 -15.60
C GLN A 43 9.01 -1.22 -16.97
N ILE A 44 10.26 -0.93 -17.35
CA ILE A 44 10.83 -1.41 -18.62
C ILE A 44 10.86 -2.94 -18.62
N HIS A 45 11.38 -3.54 -17.54
CA HIS A 45 11.50 -5.00 -17.45
C HIS A 45 10.15 -5.71 -17.32
N PHE A 46 9.18 -5.15 -16.59
CA PHE A 46 7.83 -5.70 -16.59
C PHE A 46 7.14 -5.59 -17.95
N ARG A 47 7.39 -4.53 -18.72
CA ARG A 47 6.89 -4.40 -20.09
C ARG A 47 7.49 -5.46 -21.00
N GLU A 48 8.80 -5.69 -20.91
CA GLU A 48 9.47 -6.76 -21.66
C GLU A 48 8.88 -8.12 -21.31
N ALA A 49 8.68 -8.43 -20.04
CA ALA A 49 8.05 -9.67 -19.60
C ALA A 49 6.63 -9.83 -20.21
N LEU A 50 5.81 -8.79 -20.14
CA LEU A 50 4.43 -8.79 -20.66
C LEU A 50 4.37 -8.76 -22.19
N SER A 51 5.39 -8.28 -22.87
CA SER A 51 5.46 -8.36 -24.36
C SER A 51 5.68 -9.78 -24.84
N ARG A 52 6.30 -10.64 -24.02
CA ARG A 52 6.57 -12.04 -24.31
C ARG A 52 5.45 -12.97 -23.85
N ASP A 53 4.91 -12.67 -22.67
CA ASP A 53 3.77 -13.38 -22.10
C ASP A 53 2.76 -12.35 -21.54
N PRO A 54 1.74 -11.97 -22.33
CA PRO A 54 0.73 -11.01 -21.94
C PRO A 54 -0.13 -11.44 -20.74
N ASP A 55 -0.25 -12.75 -20.50
CA ASP A 55 -1.06 -13.33 -19.42
C ASP A 55 -0.24 -13.58 -18.13
N PHE A 56 1.05 -13.21 -18.14
CA PHE A 56 1.91 -13.41 -16.97
C PHE A 56 1.51 -12.52 -15.81
N GLU A 57 0.69 -13.06 -14.90
CA GLU A 57 0.13 -12.34 -13.75
C GLU A 57 1.22 -11.70 -12.87
N TYR A 58 2.32 -12.41 -12.62
CA TYR A 58 3.41 -11.92 -11.79
C TYR A 58 4.07 -10.64 -12.34
N ALA A 59 4.23 -10.55 -13.65
CA ALA A 59 4.73 -9.34 -14.32
C ALA A 59 3.68 -8.23 -14.35
N ARG A 60 2.40 -8.57 -14.53
CA ARG A 60 1.28 -7.63 -14.49
C ARG A 60 1.13 -6.99 -13.10
N ASP A 61 1.25 -7.77 -12.04
CA ASP A 61 1.24 -7.28 -10.67
C ASP A 61 2.43 -6.35 -10.41
N GLY A 62 3.64 -6.73 -10.85
CA GLY A 62 4.82 -5.90 -10.75
C GLY A 62 4.69 -4.58 -11.50
N MET A 63 4.13 -4.60 -12.71
CA MET A 63 3.85 -3.39 -13.49
C MET A 63 2.85 -2.48 -12.76
N THR A 64 1.79 -3.07 -12.21
CA THR A 64 0.79 -2.36 -11.41
C THR A 64 1.41 -1.67 -10.20
N GLU A 65 2.22 -2.39 -9.42
CA GLU A 65 2.90 -1.85 -8.25
C GLU A 65 3.92 -0.76 -8.61
N SER A 66 4.64 -0.93 -9.73
CA SER A 66 5.61 0.06 -10.21
C SER A 66 4.94 1.38 -10.65
N LEU A 67 3.77 1.31 -11.28
CA LEU A 67 2.99 2.49 -11.64
C LEU A 67 2.45 3.22 -10.41
N LYS A 68 1.89 2.49 -9.44
CA LYS A 68 1.42 3.06 -8.17
C LYS A 68 2.56 3.71 -7.39
N SER A 69 3.76 3.14 -7.42
CA SER A 69 4.93 3.66 -6.72
C SER A 69 5.45 5.00 -7.27
N SER A 70 4.92 5.47 -8.40
CA SER A 70 5.13 6.84 -8.88
C SER A 70 4.58 7.89 -7.89
N TYR A 71 3.56 7.53 -7.13
CA TYR A 71 3.01 8.38 -6.07
C TYR A 71 3.81 8.22 -4.78
N PHE A 72 4.22 9.33 -4.18
CA PHE A 72 5.11 9.36 -3.01
C PHE A 72 4.57 8.53 -1.83
N ILE A 73 3.28 8.70 -1.49
CA ILE A 73 2.65 7.99 -0.35
C ILE A 73 2.64 6.48 -0.60
N TYR A 74 2.31 6.06 -1.83
CA TYR A 74 2.31 4.64 -2.18
C TYR A 74 3.72 4.04 -2.16
N ARG A 75 4.72 4.78 -2.62
CA ARG A 75 6.13 4.37 -2.57
C ARG A 75 6.61 4.13 -1.14
N LEU A 76 6.22 5.00 -0.21
CA LEU A 76 6.53 4.81 1.21
C LEU A 76 5.86 3.55 1.76
N PHE A 77 4.58 3.34 1.44
CA PHE A 77 3.86 2.12 1.79
C PHE A 77 4.50 0.86 1.19
N LEU A 78 4.91 0.90 -0.07
CA LEU A 78 5.52 -0.22 -0.75
C LEU A 78 6.87 -0.61 -0.09
N LYS A 79 7.70 0.39 0.26
CA LYS A 79 8.93 0.16 1.03
C LYS A 79 8.65 -0.49 2.38
N TYR A 80 7.65 0.00 3.10
CA TYR A 80 7.20 -0.59 4.36
C TYR A 80 6.72 -2.03 4.17
N SER A 81 5.92 -2.29 3.14
CA SER A 81 5.41 -3.62 2.80
C SER A 81 6.55 -4.61 2.50
N PHE A 82 7.54 -4.21 1.71
CA PHE A 82 8.73 -5.02 1.45
C PHE A 82 9.53 -5.29 2.73
N PHE A 83 9.69 -4.28 3.59
CA PHE A 83 10.38 -4.44 4.86
C PHE A 83 9.67 -5.47 5.74
N ILE A 84 8.36 -5.35 5.94
CA ILE A 84 7.58 -6.28 6.77
C ILE A 84 7.58 -7.69 6.19
N ASN A 85 7.45 -7.84 4.86
CA ASN A 85 7.43 -9.15 4.22
C ASN A 85 8.77 -9.90 4.32
N LYS A 86 9.88 -9.18 4.52
CA LYS A 86 11.21 -9.78 4.80
C LYS A 86 11.33 -10.34 6.22
N GLN A 87 10.50 -9.86 7.15
CA GLN A 87 10.56 -10.24 8.54
C GLN A 87 9.95 -11.63 8.78
N THR A 88 10.41 -12.30 9.84
CA THR A 88 9.83 -13.56 10.27
C THR A 88 8.41 -13.38 10.80
N ALA A 89 7.58 -14.44 10.74
CA ALA A 89 6.23 -14.40 11.28
C ALA A 89 6.23 -14.01 12.78
N THR A 90 7.21 -14.50 13.54
CA THR A 90 7.36 -14.14 14.97
C THR A 90 7.55 -12.64 15.15
N PHE A 91 8.38 -12.00 14.32
CA PHE A 91 8.59 -10.55 14.38
C PHE A 91 7.30 -9.79 14.05
N GLN A 92 6.54 -10.23 13.03
CA GLN A 92 5.28 -9.60 12.62
C GLN A 92 4.25 -9.65 13.76
N TRP A 93 4.11 -10.79 14.44
CA TRP A 93 3.22 -10.94 15.60
C TRP A 93 3.70 -10.10 16.79
N SER A 94 4.98 -10.10 17.09
CA SER A 94 5.54 -9.28 18.18
C SER A 94 5.31 -7.79 17.94
N PHE A 95 5.42 -7.33 16.68
CA PHE A 95 5.13 -5.95 16.31
C PHE A 95 3.64 -5.61 16.52
N LEU A 96 2.73 -6.51 16.14
CA LEU A 96 1.29 -6.31 16.34
C LEU A 96 0.93 -6.24 17.84
N PHE A 97 1.42 -7.17 18.65
CA PHE A 97 1.17 -7.15 20.10
C PHE A 97 1.81 -5.93 20.77
N GLY A 98 3.02 -5.55 20.37
CA GLY A 98 3.68 -4.34 20.84
C GLY A 98 2.86 -3.08 20.53
N TYR A 99 2.31 -2.99 19.33
CA TYR A 99 1.41 -1.90 18.92
C TYR A 99 0.16 -1.83 19.81
N LEU A 100 -0.54 -2.95 20.00
CA LEU A 100 -1.75 -3.02 20.84
C LEU A 100 -1.43 -2.65 22.30
N PHE A 101 -0.30 -3.12 22.81
CA PHE A 101 0.17 -2.78 24.15
C PHE A 101 0.48 -1.28 24.27
N LEU A 102 1.19 -0.69 23.31
CA LEU A 102 1.49 0.73 23.27
C LEU A 102 0.21 1.59 23.27
N VAL A 103 -0.76 1.27 22.42
CA VAL A 103 -2.05 1.99 22.39
C VAL A 103 -2.78 1.88 23.72
N LYS A 104 -2.76 0.69 24.37
CA LYS A 104 -3.35 0.51 25.69
C LYS A 104 -2.68 1.38 26.76
N VAL A 105 -1.35 1.40 26.78
CA VAL A 105 -0.57 2.24 27.71
C VAL A 105 -0.89 3.72 27.51
N LEU A 106 -0.83 4.21 26.25
CA LEU A 106 -1.13 5.61 25.95
C LEU A 106 -2.55 6.00 26.35
N ARG A 107 -3.55 5.12 26.15
CA ARG A 107 -4.93 5.36 26.60
C ARG A 107 -5.04 5.41 28.13
N THR A 108 -4.31 4.55 28.83
CA THR A 108 -4.31 4.56 30.29
C THR A 108 -3.72 5.85 30.85
N ILE A 109 -2.58 6.30 30.29
CA ILE A 109 -1.94 7.58 30.67
C ILE A 109 -2.88 8.76 30.38
N ALA A 110 -3.53 8.76 29.20
CA ALA A 110 -4.46 9.82 28.83
C ALA A 110 -5.69 9.90 29.75
N LYS A 111 -6.12 8.79 30.35
CA LYS A 111 -7.21 8.78 31.35
C LYS A 111 -6.78 9.31 32.69
N GLU A 112 -5.55 9.02 33.11
CA GLU A 112 -5.02 9.41 34.41
C GLU A 112 -4.65 10.91 34.46
N TYR A 113 -4.11 11.44 33.35
CA TYR A 113 -3.60 12.80 33.25
C TYR A 113 -4.38 13.62 32.22
N GLU A 114 -5.38 14.38 32.67
CA GLU A 114 -6.24 15.21 31.83
C GLU A 114 -5.43 16.22 30.97
N SER A 115 -4.37 16.80 31.57
CA SER A 115 -3.49 17.76 30.89
C SER A 115 -2.78 17.20 29.64
N LEU A 116 -2.59 15.87 29.57
CA LEU A 116 -1.94 15.19 28.44
C LEU A 116 -2.91 14.68 27.37
N GLN A 117 -4.21 14.70 27.63
CA GLN A 117 -5.22 14.13 26.72
C GLN A 117 -5.18 14.76 25.34
N TRP A 118 -5.11 16.06 25.28
CA TRP A 118 -5.13 16.81 24.03
C TRP A 118 -3.92 16.47 23.13
N PHE A 119 -2.82 15.99 23.70
CA PHE A 119 -1.63 15.57 22.98
C PHE A 119 -1.64 14.06 22.67
N LEU A 120 -2.07 13.23 23.63
CA LEU A 120 -2.05 11.78 23.49
C LEU A 120 -3.14 11.24 22.56
N TYR A 121 -4.35 11.82 22.56
CA TYR A 121 -5.42 11.35 21.67
C TYR A 121 -5.11 11.55 20.19
N PRO A 122 -4.54 12.65 19.71
CA PRO A 122 -4.06 12.76 18.34
C PRO A 122 -3.01 11.71 17.97
N ILE A 123 -2.07 11.41 18.87
CA ILE A 123 -1.06 10.36 18.65
C ILE A 123 -1.73 8.99 18.51
N ILE A 124 -2.65 8.63 19.38
CA ILE A 124 -3.42 7.39 19.31
C ILE A 124 -4.20 7.34 17.99
N GLY A 125 -4.80 8.46 17.56
CA GLY A 125 -5.48 8.58 16.28
C GLY A 125 -4.56 8.32 15.08
N ILE A 126 -3.37 8.94 15.06
CA ILE A 126 -2.36 8.73 14.01
C ILE A 126 -1.91 7.27 13.98
N LEU A 127 -1.64 6.66 15.13
CA LEU A 127 -1.30 5.25 15.23
C LEU A 127 -2.42 4.36 14.68
N GLY A 128 -3.69 4.69 14.95
CA GLY A 128 -4.85 4.02 14.39
C GLY A 128 -4.88 4.14 12.86
N ILE A 129 -4.74 5.35 12.33
CA ILE A 129 -4.69 5.58 10.87
C ILE A 129 -3.57 4.77 10.22
N LEU A 130 -2.38 4.74 10.82
CA LEU A 130 -1.26 3.94 10.33
C LEU A 130 -1.57 2.44 10.32
N ALA A 131 -2.23 1.92 11.35
CA ALA A 131 -2.63 0.52 11.40
C ALA A 131 -3.66 0.16 10.32
N PHE A 132 -4.67 1.02 10.11
CA PHE A 132 -5.68 0.83 9.08
C PHE A 132 -5.19 1.13 7.66
N SER A 133 -4.13 1.93 7.52
CA SER A 133 -3.59 2.30 6.21
C SER A 133 -3.22 1.11 5.35
N THR A 134 -2.76 0.01 5.95
CA THR A 134 -2.43 -1.23 5.24
C THR A 134 -3.63 -1.84 4.49
N TRP A 135 -4.84 -1.61 4.96
CA TRP A 135 -6.07 -2.13 4.35
C TRP A 135 -6.65 -1.19 3.30
N ILE A 136 -6.52 0.12 3.53
CA ILE A 136 -7.16 1.16 2.72
C ILE A 136 -6.26 1.61 1.57
N ILE A 137 -4.93 1.56 1.73
CA ILE A 137 -3.99 2.15 0.78
C ILE A 137 -4.05 1.48 -0.61
N LYS A 138 -4.24 0.15 -0.67
CA LYS A 138 -4.37 -0.58 -1.94
C LYS A 138 -5.62 -0.15 -2.72
N PRO A 139 -6.83 -0.15 -2.13
CA PRO A 139 -8.02 0.35 -2.82
C PRO A 139 -7.90 1.81 -3.25
N ILE A 140 -7.37 2.69 -2.39
CA ILE A 140 -7.17 4.11 -2.75
C ILE A 140 -6.17 4.26 -3.90
N SER A 141 -5.04 3.55 -3.86
CA SER A 141 -4.05 3.60 -4.93
C SER A 141 -4.59 3.02 -6.24
N ASN A 142 -5.49 2.02 -6.17
CA ASN A 142 -6.20 1.51 -7.34
C ASN A 142 -7.16 2.55 -7.94
N LEU A 143 -7.80 3.40 -7.12
CA LEU A 143 -8.58 4.54 -7.61
C LEU A 143 -7.71 5.52 -8.41
N ILE A 144 -6.55 5.87 -7.87
CA ILE A 144 -5.60 6.76 -8.55
C ILE A 144 -5.10 6.12 -9.85
N LEU A 145 -4.82 4.80 -9.81
CA LEU A 145 -4.36 4.06 -10.98
C LEU A 145 -5.40 4.02 -12.11
N LYS A 146 -6.69 4.09 -11.80
CA LYS A 146 -7.76 4.21 -12.82
C LYS A 146 -7.67 5.49 -13.65
N LEU A 147 -7.06 6.54 -13.10
CA LEU A 147 -6.82 7.80 -13.84
C LEU A 147 -5.64 7.67 -14.82
N HIS A 148 -4.84 6.62 -14.72
CA HIS A 148 -3.73 6.37 -15.63
C HIS A 148 -4.20 5.55 -16.84
N PRO A 149 -3.88 5.96 -18.08
CA PRO A 149 -4.37 5.28 -19.31
C PRO A 149 -4.13 3.77 -19.37
N PHE A 150 -2.98 3.33 -18.90
CA PHE A 150 -2.63 1.89 -18.82
C PHE A 150 -3.12 1.22 -17.56
N GLY A 151 -3.27 1.98 -16.46
CA GLY A 151 -3.56 1.43 -15.15
C GLY A 151 -4.92 0.74 -15.05
N ILE A 152 -5.93 1.25 -15.76
CA ILE A 152 -7.27 0.67 -15.76
C ILE A 152 -7.32 -0.74 -16.32
N HIS A 153 -6.43 -1.09 -17.28
CA HIS A 153 -6.35 -2.40 -17.91
C HIS A 153 -5.62 -3.43 -17.04
N LEU A 154 -4.75 -2.98 -16.15
CA LEU A 154 -3.99 -3.85 -15.24
C LEU A 154 -4.82 -4.32 -14.04
N LEU A 155 -5.86 -3.57 -13.66
CA LEU A 155 -6.69 -3.88 -12.51
C LEU A 155 -7.68 -5.00 -12.82
N THR A 156 -7.73 -6.01 -11.94
CA THR A 156 -8.74 -7.07 -11.97
C THR A 156 -10.13 -6.52 -11.66
N LYS A 157 -11.19 -7.28 -12.01
CA LYS A 157 -12.58 -6.91 -11.69
C LYS A 157 -12.77 -6.71 -10.18
N LYS A 158 -12.17 -7.56 -9.35
CA LYS A 158 -12.23 -7.48 -7.88
C LYS A 158 -11.59 -6.21 -7.35
N GLU A 159 -10.42 -5.83 -7.86
CA GLU A 159 -9.72 -4.60 -7.47
C GLU A 159 -10.48 -3.35 -7.90
N LYS A 160 -11.06 -3.35 -9.09
CA LYS A 160 -11.93 -2.26 -9.57
C LYS A 160 -13.14 -2.08 -8.67
N TRP A 161 -13.75 -3.17 -8.24
CA TRP A 161 -14.93 -3.14 -7.38
C TRP A 161 -14.60 -2.67 -5.96
N SER A 162 -13.57 -3.26 -5.33
CA SER A 162 -13.12 -2.87 -3.98
C SER A 162 -12.69 -1.40 -3.93
N SER A 163 -11.99 -0.90 -4.96
CA SER A 163 -11.58 0.48 -5.01
C SER A 163 -12.77 1.46 -5.18
N ASN A 164 -13.82 1.06 -5.93
CA ASN A 164 -15.04 1.87 -6.04
C ASN A 164 -15.78 1.95 -4.71
N LEU A 165 -15.85 0.84 -3.98
CA LEU A 165 -16.53 0.76 -2.69
C LEU A 165 -15.83 1.67 -1.66
N VAL A 166 -14.50 1.54 -1.54
CA VAL A 166 -13.71 2.41 -0.65
C VAL A 166 -13.77 3.88 -1.10
N GLY A 167 -13.71 4.15 -2.41
CA GLY A 167 -13.86 5.51 -2.92
C GLY A 167 -15.22 6.11 -2.60
N GLY A 168 -16.29 5.32 -2.72
CA GLY A 168 -17.64 5.73 -2.32
C GLY A 168 -17.74 6.03 -0.83
N SER A 169 -17.19 5.17 0.04
CA SER A 169 -17.15 5.40 1.49
C SER A 169 -16.39 6.67 1.86
N VAL A 170 -15.22 6.88 1.26
CA VAL A 170 -14.42 8.11 1.46
C VAL A 170 -15.21 9.34 1.02
N PHE A 171 -15.89 9.28 -0.13
CA PHE A 171 -16.71 10.38 -0.62
C PHE A 171 -17.86 10.70 0.35
N VAL A 172 -18.61 9.69 0.81
CA VAL A 172 -19.70 9.86 1.79
C VAL A 172 -19.17 10.46 3.09
N PHE A 173 -17.99 10.01 3.55
CA PHE A 173 -17.34 10.56 4.74
C PHE A 173 -17.03 12.05 4.60
N PHE A 174 -16.44 12.48 3.47
CA PHE A 174 -16.18 13.90 3.21
C PHE A 174 -17.46 14.73 3.09
N VAL A 175 -18.47 14.21 2.41
CA VAL A 175 -19.78 14.86 2.33
C VAL A 175 -20.41 15.06 3.71
N GLY A 176 -20.32 14.03 4.58
CA GLY A 176 -20.81 14.12 5.96
C GLY A 176 -20.08 15.18 6.79
N ILE A 177 -18.74 15.28 6.64
CA ILE A 177 -17.95 16.35 7.28
C ILE A 177 -18.44 17.74 6.81
N VAL A 178 -18.55 17.92 5.50
CA VAL A 178 -18.99 19.20 4.92
C VAL A 178 -20.39 19.56 5.43
N LEU A 179 -21.33 18.63 5.40
CA LEU A 179 -22.68 18.85 5.90
C LEU A 179 -22.68 19.17 7.41
N SER A 180 -21.91 18.48 8.22
CA SER A 180 -21.85 18.74 9.67
C SER A 180 -21.31 20.13 9.98
N VAL A 181 -20.33 20.61 9.20
CA VAL A 181 -19.79 21.98 9.34
C VAL A 181 -20.83 23.04 8.93
N PHE A 182 -21.56 22.84 7.82
CA PHE A 182 -22.56 23.79 7.35
C PHE A 182 -23.81 23.84 8.22
N THR A 183 -24.31 22.68 8.65
CA THR A 183 -25.53 22.60 9.47
C THR A 183 -25.27 22.74 10.97
N LYS A 184 -24.00 22.68 11.41
CA LYS A 184 -23.59 22.61 12.82
C LYS A 184 -24.23 21.42 13.55
N ASP A 185 -24.64 20.38 12.83
CA ASP A 185 -25.28 19.18 13.35
C ASP A 185 -24.32 17.99 13.23
N LEU A 186 -23.92 17.44 14.39
CA LEU A 186 -22.99 16.32 14.47
C LEU A 186 -23.61 14.98 14.03
N THR A 187 -24.92 14.91 13.79
CA THR A 187 -25.56 13.67 13.32
C THR A 187 -25.07 13.26 11.94
N TYR A 188 -24.78 14.19 11.05
CA TYR A 188 -24.19 13.91 9.74
C TYR A 188 -22.77 13.34 9.83
N LEU A 189 -21.98 13.78 10.81
CA LEU A 189 -20.65 13.23 11.08
C LEU A 189 -20.75 11.78 11.58
N SER A 190 -21.67 11.50 12.51
CA SER A 190 -21.86 10.15 13.03
C SER A 190 -22.32 9.17 11.95
N LEU A 191 -23.27 9.58 11.08
CA LEU A 191 -23.73 8.78 9.95
C LEU A 191 -22.60 8.50 8.94
N SER A 192 -21.74 9.48 8.68
CA SER A 192 -20.62 9.31 7.75
C SER A 192 -19.54 8.37 8.28
N ILE A 193 -19.32 8.34 9.61
CA ILE A 193 -18.39 7.39 10.24
C ILE A 193 -18.92 5.95 10.15
N VAL A 194 -20.22 5.75 10.24
CA VAL A 194 -20.83 4.40 10.09
C VAL A 194 -20.76 3.90 8.64
N ALA A 195 -20.77 4.81 7.67
CA ALA A 195 -20.69 4.48 6.25
C ALA A 195 -19.25 4.21 5.75
N PHE A 196 -18.25 4.56 6.55
CA PHE A 196 -16.82 4.32 6.26
C PHE A 196 -16.34 2.99 6.83
#